data_eedd5bc214930d9ff6c6ca4108445d48
#
_entry.id   eedd5bc214930d9ff6c6ca4108445d48
#
_cell.length_a   1.000
_cell.length_b   1.000
_cell.length_c   1.000
_cell.angle_alpha   90.00
_cell.angle_beta   90.00
_cell.angle_gamma   90.00
#
_symmetry.space_group_name_H-M   'P 1'
#
loop_
_entity.id
_entity.type
_entity.pdbx_description
1 polymer ?
#
loop_
_entity_poly.entity_id
_entity_poly.type
_entity_poly.pdbx_seq_one_letter_code
_entity_poly.pdbx_strand_id
1 'polypeptide(L)'
;MSKIDTVLFDFDGTIMDTNNVILMSWQHTFRTLENREEDESKLTATFGEPLEYTLERFFPDVPVEESIEVYRSYQRKNFSDLIALFPGMKELVIECKARGYKTGLVTSRLKRTAMEGLEKFDLTRHFDVIVTPEDTDKHKPDPEPVNIALEKLGSQPENAVMLGDTLFDIQCSHNAGIGAVLVSWSLALAGKTYEDLGEDAPDHIIEKPEELFEII
;
A
#
# COMPACT_ATOMS: atom_id res chain seq x y z
N MET A 1 -23.45 -17.30 -0.91
CA MET A 1 -22.27 -16.40 -0.84
C MET A 1 -21.93 -16.05 -2.27
N SER A 2 -21.77 -14.77 -2.59
CA SER A 2 -21.24 -14.32 -3.88
C SER A 2 -19.83 -14.91 -4.03
N LYS A 3 -19.50 -15.36 -5.22
CA LYS A 3 -18.18 -15.95 -5.47
C LYS A 3 -17.20 -14.81 -5.74
N ILE A 4 -16.16 -14.69 -4.93
CA ILE A 4 -15.06 -13.74 -5.21
C ILE A 4 -14.47 -14.06 -6.59
N ASP A 5 -14.37 -13.05 -7.45
CA ASP A 5 -13.77 -13.13 -8.78
C ASP A 5 -12.67 -12.07 -8.99
N THR A 6 -12.51 -11.16 -8.04
CA THR A 6 -11.61 -10.00 -8.14
C THR A 6 -10.77 -9.86 -6.88
N VAL A 7 -9.46 -9.74 -7.06
CA VAL A 7 -8.50 -9.49 -5.99
C VAL A 7 -7.75 -8.21 -6.28
N LEU A 8 -7.91 -7.24 -5.40
CA LEU A 8 -7.16 -5.99 -5.41
C LEU A 8 -6.01 -6.06 -4.40
N PHE A 9 -4.92 -5.40 -4.71
CA PHE A 9 -3.73 -5.38 -3.88
C PHE A 9 -3.27 -3.94 -3.66
N ASP A 10 -2.88 -3.60 -2.43
CA ASP A 10 -2.01 -2.47 -2.22
C ASP A 10 -0.57 -2.83 -2.62
N PHE A 11 0.30 -1.82 -2.71
CA PHE A 11 1.70 -1.96 -3.13
C PHE A 11 2.66 -1.99 -1.94
N ASP A 12 2.76 -0.86 -1.21
CA ASP A 12 3.71 -0.67 -0.11
C ASP A 12 3.27 -1.44 1.13
N GLY A 13 4.16 -2.22 1.75
CA GLY A 13 3.80 -3.01 2.92
C GLY A 13 2.95 -4.26 2.63
N THR A 14 2.37 -4.37 1.43
CA THR A 14 1.53 -5.50 1.02
C THR A 14 2.29 -6.43 0.06
N ILE A 15 2.50 -6.01 -1.19
CA ILE A 15 3.29 -6.78 -2.18
C ILE A 15 4.77 -6.48 -2.01
N MET A 16 5.09 -5.21 -1.85
CA MET A 16 6.45 -4.69 -1.89
C MET A 16 6.91 -4.30 -0.48
N ASP A 17 8.01 -4.88 -0.04
CA ASP A 17 8.74 -4.39 1.13
C ASP A 17 9.48 -3.11 0.74
N THR A 18 8.87 -2.00 1.06
CA THR A 18 9.40 -0.65 0.89
C THR A 18 9.83 -0.02 2.21
N ASN A 19 9.79 -0.77 3.31
CA ASN A 19 10.12 -0.27 4.65
C ASN A 19 11.47 0.42 4.68
N ASN A 20 12.49 -0.21 4.08
CA ASN A 20 13.85 0.32 4.09
C ASN A 20 13.96 1.63 3.30
N VAL A 21 13.39 1.73 2.10
CA VAL A 21 13.46 2.97 1.32
C VAL A 21 12.67 4.10 1.96
N ILE A 22 11.54 3.81 2.61
CA ILE A 22 10.74 4.79 3.34
C ILE A 22 11.55 5.30 4.54
N LEU A 23 12.07 4.39 5.38
CA LEU A 23 12.86 4.73 6.56
C LEU A 23 14.09 5.56 6.20
N MET A 24 14.85 5.14 5.19
CA MET A 24 16.04 5.86 4.74
C MET A 24 15.71 7.22 4.11
N SER A 25 14.55 7.36 3.47
CA SER A 25 14.08 8.67 2.97
C SER A 25 13.77 9.62 4.12
N TRP A 26 13.12 9.15 5.19
CA TRP A 26 12.91 9.93 6.40
C TRP A 26 14.23 10.34 7.05
N GLN A 27 15.15 9.40 7.28
CA GLN A 27 16.47 9.71 7.86
C GLN A 27 17.27 10.72 7.02
N HIS A 28 17.20 10.59 5.69
CA HIS A 28 17.80 11.57 4.80
C HIS A 28 17.19 12.96 4.97
N THR A 29 15.87 13.03 5.10
CA THR A 29 15.16 14.31 5.28
C THR A 29 15.55 14.98 6.60
N PHE A 30 15.56 14.24 7.72
CA PHE A 30 16.02 14.76 9.01
C PHE A 30 17.48 15.20 9.01
N ARG A 31 18.37 14.44 8.36
CA ARG A 31 19.79 14.85 8.23
C ARG A 31 19.94 16.12 7.41
N THR A 32 19.15 16.26 6.34
CA THR A 32 19.25 17.40 5.42
C THR A 32 18.66 18.67 6.02
N LEU A 33 17.51 18.59 6.66
CA LEU A 33 16.78 19.77 7.15
C LEU A 33 17.20 20.18 8.57
N GLU A 34 17.55 19.21 9.43
CA GLU A 34 17.81 19.47 10.85
C GLU A 34 19.19 18.98 11.33
N ASN A 35 20.01 18.41 10.44
CA ASN A 35 21.32 17.86 10.75
C ASN A 35 21.32 16.85 11.93
N ARG A 36 20.27 16.02 12.02
CA ARG A 36 20.11 14.97 13.02
C ARG A 36 19.49 13.72 12.43
N GLU A 37 19.44 12.66 13.19
CA GLU A 37 18.63 11.47 12.92
C GLU A 37 17.42 11.44 13.86
N GLU A 38 16.34 10.77 13.42
CA GLU A 38 15.15 10.53 14.23
C GLU A 38 15.09 9.06 14.63
N ASP A 39 14.39 8.79 15.73
CA ASP A 39 14.16 7.44 16.22
C ASP A 39 13.34 6.63 15.20
N GLU A 40 13.83 5.44 14.84
CA GLU A 40 13.18 4.57 13.87
C GLU A 40 11.75 4.19 14.28
N SER A 41 11.50 4.02 15.59
CA SER A 41 10.16 3.70 16.08
C SER A 41 9.14 4.81 15.84
N LYS A 42 9.60 6.08 15.87
CA LYS A 42 8.73 7.21 15.52
C LYS A 42 8.48 7.29 14.03
N LEU A 43 9.47 6.92 13.22
CA LEU A 43 9.34 6.93 11.77
C LEU A 43 8.43 5.81 11.28
N THR A 44 8.59 4.60 11.81
CA THR A 44 7.73 3.46 11.46
C THR A 44 6.28 3.67 11.90
N ALA A 45 6.05 4.40 13.00
CA ALA A 45 4.71 4.76 13.44
C ALA A 45 3.94 5.69 12.45
N THR A 46 4.65 6.30 11.48
CA THR A 46 4.04 7.14 10.44
C THR A 46 3.72 6.39 9.15
N PHE A 47 4.04 5.11 9.08
CA PHE A 47 3.81 4.33 7.86
C PHE A 47 2.31 4.28 7.55
N GLY A 48 1.99 4.54 6.27
CA GLY A 48 0.61 4.68 5.80
C GLY A 48 0.01 6.08 5.93
N GLU A 49 0.60 6.99 6.73
CA GLU A 49 0.13 8.39 6.79
C GLU A 49 0.43 9.13 5.47
N PRO A 50 -0.41 10.11 5.09
CA PRO A 50 -0.13 10.99 3.96
C PRO A 50 1.19 11.74 4.16
N LEU A 51 2.07 11.71 3.16
CA LEU A 51 3.42 12.27 3.25
C LEU A 51 3.43 13.74 3.64
N GLU A 52 2.57 14.55 3.02
CA GLU A 52 2.48 15.99 3.28
C GLU A 52 2.14 16.27 4.75
N TYR A 53 1.11 15.61 5.26
CA TYR A 53 0.68 15.73 6.66
C TYR A 53 1.82 15.40 7.64
N THR A 54 2.54 14.32 7.37
CA THR A 54 3.64 13.89 8.23
C THR A 54 4.83 14.85 8.17
N LEU A 55 5.13 15.37 6.97
CA LEU A 55 6.20 16.37 6.79
C LEU A 55 5.89 17.70 7.49
N GLU A 56 4.67 18.21 7.37
CA GLU A 56 4.24 19.42 8.09
C GLU A 56 4.34 19.26 9.61
N ARG A 57 4.00 18.06 10.12
CA ARG A 57 4.09 17.75 11.55
C ARG A 57 5.53 17.66 12.04
N PHE A 58 6.45 17.09 11.25
CA PHE A 58 7.85 16.93 11.64
C PHE A 58 8.70 18.20 11.39
N PHE A 59 8.38 18.97 10.37
CA PHE A 59 9.14 20.13 9.93
C PHE A 59 8.25 21.37 9.78
N PRO A 60 7.61 21.85 10.89
CA PRO A 60 6.64 22.94 10.81
C PRO A 60 7.21 24.28 10.38
N ASP A 61 8.53 24.46 10.49
CA ASP A 61 9.23 25.69 10.12
C ASP A 61 9.84 25.63 8.69
N VAL A 62 9.62 24.54 7.95
CA VAL A 62 10.11 24.34 6.57
C VAL A 62 8.93 24.30 5.62
N PRO A 63 8.97 25.00 4.47
CA PRO A 63 7.93 24.88 3.45
C PRO A 63 7.73 23.41 3.06
N VAL A 64 6.46 22.95 3.05
CA VAL A 64 6.15 21.55 2.83
C VAL A 64 6.66 21.04 1.47
N GLU A 65 6.63 21.88 0.45
CA GLU A 65 7.13 21.56 -0.90
C GLU A 65 8.65 21.28 -0.88
N GLU A 66 9.42 22.02 -0.07
CA GLU A 66 10.86 21.79 0.09
C GLU A 66 11.12 20.45 0.78
N SER A 67 10.42 20.17 1.87
CA SER A 67 10.59 18.90 2.60
C SER A 67 10.13 17.70 1.77
N ILE A 68 9.06 17.83 0.96
CA ILE A 68 8.63 16.83 -0.02
C ILE A 68 9.75 16.56 -1.04
N GLU A 69 10.35 17.60 -1.60
CA GLU A 69 11.40 17.39 -2.61
C GLU A 69 12.65 16.73 -2.01
N VAL A 70 13.07 17.09 -0.80
CA VAL A 70 14.18 16.42 -0.09
C VAL A 70 13.87 14.93 0.09
N TYR A 71 12.69 14.59 0.63
CA TYR A 71 12.26 13.21 0.83
C TYR A 71 12.20 12.42 -0.48
N ARG A 72 11.48 12.96 -1.47
CA ARG A 72 11.26 12.29 -2.76
C ARG A 72 12.54 12.19 -3.62
N SER A 73 13.48 13.15 -3.50
CA SER A 73 14.74 13.07 -4.23
C SER A 73 15.56 11.85 -3.81
N TYR A 74 15.65 11.58 -2.50
CA TYR A 74 16.30 10.39 -1.98
C TYR A 74 15.59 9.11 -2.42
N GLN A 75 14.27 9.10 -2.27
CA GLN A 75 13.46 7.95 -2.65
C GLN A 75 13.62 7.61 -4.14
N ARG A 76 13.50 8.61 -5.03
CA ARG A 76 13.69 8.41 -6.48
C ARG A 76 15.04 7.81 -6.84
N LYS A 77 16.10 8.23 -6.14
CA LYS A 77 17.47 7.77 -6.42
C LYS A 77 17.72 6.34 -5.96
N ASN A 78 17.13 5.93 -4.85
CA ASN A 78 17.49 4.70 -4.15
C ASN A 78 16.37 3.65 -4.18
N PHE A 79 15.21 3.97 -4.77
CA PHE A 79 14.02 3.12 -4.74
C PHE A 79 14.31 1.71 -5.23
N SER A 80 14.84 1.60 -6.43
CA SER A 80 15.09 0.28 -7.03
C SER A 80 16.05 -0.59 -6.20
N ASP A 81 17.05 0.01 -5.58
CA ASP A 81 18.06 -0.74 -4.82
C ASP A 81 17.57 -1.18 -3.43
N LEU A 82 16.61 -0.46 -2.86
CA LEU A 82 16.16 -0.64 -1.47
C LEU A 82 14.82 -1.35 -1.31
N ILE A 83 14.19 -1.76 -2.41
CA ILE A 83 12.92 -2.50 -2.37
C ILE A 83 13.12 -3.99 -2.58
N ALA A 84 12.26 -4.78 -1.93
CA ALA A 84 12.15 -6.23 -2.11
C ALA A 84 10.68 -6.65 -2.22
N LEU A 85 10.42 -7.87 -2.62
CA LEU A 85 9.08 -8.46 -2.47
C LEU A 85 8.96 -9.10 -1.10
N PHE A 86 7.77 -9.03 -0.50
CA PHE A 86 7.48 -9.91 0.62
C PHE A 86 7.47 -11.37 0.14
N PRO A 87 7.97 -12.30 0.97
CA PRO A 87 8.04 -13.72 0.60
C PRO A 87 6.66 -14.26 0.19
N GLY A 88 6.59 -14.94 -0.95
CA GLY A 88 5.36 -15.56 -1.46
C GLY A 88 4.42 -14.63 -2.23
N MET A 89 4.59 -13.30 -2.18
CA MET A 89 3.67 -12.37 -2.84
C MET A 89 3.73 -12.42 -4.36
N LYS A 90 4.91 -12.67 -4.94
CA LYS A 90 5.01 -12.86 -6.40
C LYS A 90 4.20 -14.07 -6.84
N GLU A 91 4.37 -15.17 -6.12
CA GLU A 91 3.67 -16.43 -6.37
C GLU A 91 2.16 -16.26 -6.21
N LEU A 92 1.71 -15.54 -5.16
CA LEU A 92 0.29 -15.25 -4.94
C LEU A 92 -0.33 -14.48 -6.11
N VAL A 93 0.29 -13.38 -6.54
CA VAL A 93 -0.22 -12.56 -7.66
C VAL A 93 -0.31 -13.40 -8.95
N ILE A 94 0.73 -14.20 -9.25
CA ILE A 94 0.74 -15.10 -10.41
C ILE A 94 -0.36 -16.14 -10.29
N GLU A 95 -0.54 -16.74 -9.13
CA GLU A 95 -1.53 -17.80 -8.89
C GLU A 95 -2.97 -17.25 -8.96
N CYS A 96 -3.23 -16.06 -8.43
CA CYS A 96 -4.53 -15.39 -8.61
C CYS A 96 -4.88 -15.28 -10.09
N LYS A 97 -3.91 -14.85 -10.91
CA LYS A 97 -4.10 -14.73 -12.35
C LYS A 97 -4.31 -16.09 -13.02
N ALA A 98 -3.53 -17.11 -12.63
CA ALA A 98 -3.64 -18.47 -13.17
C ALA A 98 -4.97 -19.14 -12.82
N ARG A 99 -5.56 -18.84 -11.67
CA ARG A 99 -6.90 -19.30 -11.25
C ARG A 99 -8.04 -18.53 -11.90
N GLY A 100 -7.75 -17.47 -12.67
CA GLY A 100 -8.74 -16.70 -13.41
C GLY A 100 -9.37 -15.55 -12.63
N TYR A 101 -8.80 -15.16 -11.50
CA TYR A 101 -9.20 -13.93 -10.83
C TYR A 101 -8.82 -12.70 -11.65
N LYS A 102 -9.68 -11.70 -11.65
CA LYS A 102 -9.33 -10.34 -12.08
C LYS A 102 -8.42 -9.73 -11.03
N THR A 103 -7.33 -9.12 -11.44
CA THR A 103 -6.32 -8.61 -10.54
C THR A 103 -6.10 -7.12 -10.73
N GLY A 104 -6.12 -6.36 -9.65
CA GLY A 104 -5.88 -4.92 -9.66
C GLY A 104 -4.86 -4.49 -8.62
N LEU A 105 -4.07 -3.46 -8.95
CA LEU A 105 -3.26 -2.73 -7.99
C LEU A 105 -3.98 -1.42 -7.67
N VAL A 106 -4.14 -1.11 -6.37
CA VAL A 106 -4.72 0.15 -5.88
C VAL A 106 -3.78 0.72 -4.83
N THR A 107 -3.00 1.74 -5.19
CA THR A 107 -1.90 2.23 -4.37
C THR A 107 -1.89 3.74 -4.21
N SER A 108 -1.39 4.22 -3.06
CA SER A 108 -1.08 5.64 -2.82
C SER A 108 0.31 6.05 -3.36
N ARG A 109 1.05 5.10 -3.95
CA ARG A 109 2.35 5.35 -4.57
C ARG A 109 2.19 5.98 -5.94
N LEU A 110 3.05 6.97 -6.25
CA LEU A 110 3.10 7.60 -7.57
C LEU A 110 3.36 6.57 -8.67
N LYS A 111 2.67 6.73 -9.79
CA LYS A 111 2.68 5.80 -10.93
C LYS A 111 4.08 5.40 -11.37
N ARG A 112 4.98 6.38 -11.48
CA ARG A 112 6.36 6.12 -11.92
C ARG A 112 7.06 5.08 -11.06
N THR A 113 7.01 5.24 -9.74
CA THR A 113 7.71 4.33 -8.80
C THR A 113 6.95 3.02 -8.58
N ALA A 114 5.62 3.01 -8.68
CA ALA A 114 4.84 1.78 -8.67
C ALA A 114 5.20 0.90 -9.88
N MET A 115 5.23 1.49 -11.09
CA MET A 115 5.62 0.78 -12.31
C MET A 115 7.06 0.29 -12.26
N GLU A 116 8.01 1.11 -11.78
CA GLU A 116 9.42 0.73 -11.61
C GLU A 116 9.56 -0.52 -10.72
N GLY A 117 8.82 -0.58 -9.60
CA GLY A 117 8.82 -1.73 -8.71
C GLY A 117 8.20 -2.98 -9.35
N LEU A 118 7.05 -2.84 -10.02
CA LEU A 118 6.40 -3.96 -10.71
C LEU A 118 7.27 -4.52 -11.85
N GLU A 119 7.93 -3.65 -12.62
CA GLU A 119 8.82 -4.04 -13.72
C GLU A 119 10.05 -4.75 -13.21
N LYS A 120 10.68 -4.25 -12.12
CA LYS A 120 11.85 -4.88 -11.50
C LYS A 120 11.60 -6.36 -11.15
N PHE A 121 10.40 -6.69 -10.70
CA PHE A 121 10.04 -8.05 -10.28
C PHE A 121 9.20 -8.82 -11.29
N ASP A 122 9.00 -8.27 -12.51
CA ASP A 122 8.24 -8.88 -13.60
C ASP A 122 6.77 -9.17 -13.24
N LEU A 123 6.15 -8.23 -12.50
CA LEU A 123 4.78 -8.33 -12.01
C LEU A 123 3.75 -7.56 -12.83
N THR A 124 4.15 -6.56 -13.62
CA THR A 124 3.24 -5.66 -14.35
C THR A 124 2.19 -6.40 -15.16
N ARG A 125 2.58 -7.45 -15.88
CA ARG A 125 1.69 -8.26 -16.74
C ARG A 125 0.65 -9.07 -15.99
N HIS A 126 0.77 -9.19 -14.67
CA HIS A 126 -0.14 -9.95 -13.82
C HIS A 126 -1.24 -9.09 -13.21
N PHE A 127 -1.28 -7.79 -13.52
CA PHE A 127 -2.36 -6.90 -13.15
C PHE A 127 -3.18 -6.48 -14.36
N ASP A 128 -4.49 -6.66 -14.30
CA ASP A 128 -5.43 -6.20 -15.34
C ASP A 128 -5.64 -4.70 -15.28
N VAL A 129 -5.54 -4.14 -14.06
CA VAL A 129 -5.66 -2.70 -13.81
C VAL A 129 -4.64 -2.25 -12.76
N ILE A 130 -4.15 -1.03 -12.93
CA ILE A 130 -3.31 -0.34 -11.96
C ILE A 130 -3.92 1.03 -11.75
N VAL A 131 -4.28 1.35 -10.49
CA VAL A 131 -4.82 2.64 -10.06
C VAL A 131 -3.82 3.29 -9.11
N THR A 132 -3.42 4.49 -9.44
CA THR A 132 -2.44 5.30 -8.73
C THR A 132 -3.03 6.67 -8.38
N PRO A 133 -2.41 7.51 -7.55
CA PRO A 133 -2.93 8.83 -7.22
C PRO A 133 -3.20 9.73 -8.44
N GLU A 134 -2.48 9.51 -9.53
CA GLU A 134 -2.66 10.26 -10.78
C GLU A 134 -3.94 9.86 -11.54
N ASP A 135 -4.59 8.77 -11.16
CA ASP A 135 -5.81 8.26 -11.77
C ASP A 135 -7.08 8.68 -10.99
N THR A 136 -6.95 9.38 -9.84
CA THR A 136 -8.03 9.66 -8.88
C THR A 136 -7.98 11.10 -8.36
N ASP A 137 -9.14 11.66 -8.03
CA ASP A 137 -9.22 12.97 -7.35
C ASP A 137 -9.11 12.82 -5.82
N LYS A 138 -9.51 11.68 -5.31
CA LYS A 138 -9.45 11.35 -3.89
C LYS A 138 -8.61 10.10 -3.66
N HIS A 139 -8.09 9.98 -2.44
CA HIS A 139 -7.16 8.93 -2.06
C HIS A 139 -7.73 8.10 -0.90
N LYS A 140 -7.18 6.90 -0.66
CA LYS A 140 -7.51 6.10 0.51
C LYS A 140 -7.47 6.97 1.79
N PRO A 141 -8.49 6.93 2.65
CA PRO A 141 -9.54 5.92 2.78
C PRO A 141 -10.82 6.19 1.96
N ASP A 142 -10.86 7.20 1.05
CA ASP A 142 -12.00 7.38 0.15
C ASP A 142 -12.15 6.17 -0.77
N PRO A 143 -13.35 5.69 -1.08
CA PRO A 143 -13.57 4.52 -1.92
C PRO A 143 -13.25 4.73 -3.41
N GLU A 144 -13.00 5.94 -3.86
CA GLU A 144 -12.83 6.27 -5.27
C GLU A 144 -11.76 5.40 -5.99
N PRO A 145 -10.54 5.17 -5.42
CA PRO A 145 -9.54 4.34 -6.07
C PRO A 145 -9.99 2.90 -6.31
N VAL A 146 -10.70 2.31 -5.34
CA VAL A 146 -11.28 0.96 -5.46
C VAL A 146 -12.40 0.95 -6.49
N ASN A 147 -13.30 1.93 -6.45
CA ASN A 147 -14.41 2.02 -7.41
C ASN A 147 -13.93 2.12 -8.86
N ILE A 148 -12.88 2.91 -9.11
CA ILE A 148 -12.25 3.01 -10.43
C ILE A 148 -11.65 1.65 -10.86
N ALA A 149 -11.01 0.93 -9.94
CA ALA A 149 -10.48 -0.39 -10.23
C ALA A 149 -11.60 -1.37 -10.59
N LEU A 150 -12.68 -1.40 -9.81
CA LEU A 150 -13.84 -2.27 -10.07
C LEU A 150 -14.52 -1.94 -11.41
N GLU A 151 -14.72 -0.66 -11.72
CA GLU A 151 -15.29 -0.22 -13.00
C GLU A 151 -14.45 -0.73 -14.17
N LYS A 152 -13.14 -0.49 -14.14
CA LYS A 152 -12.21 -0.93 -15.21
C LYS A 152 -12.16 -2.45 -15.34
N LEU A 153 -12.32 -3.20 -14.25
CA LEU A 153 -12.36 -4.66 -14.22
C LEU A 153 -13.74 -5.23 -14.59
N GLY A 154 -14.79 -4.41 -14.62
CA GLY A 154 -16.16 -4.87 -14.77
C GLY A 154 -16.57 -5.81 -13.65
N SER A 155 -16.22 -5.47 -12.41
CA SER A 155 -16.50 -6.25 -11.20
C SER A 155 -17.55 -5.58 -10.32
N GLN A 156 -18.27 -6.40 -9.54
CA GLN A 156 -19.20 -5.90 -8.53
C GLN A 156 -18.53 -5.92 -7.16
N PRO A 157 -18.83 -4.95 -6.29
CA PRO A 157 -18.20 -4.87 -4.95
C PRO A 157 -18.30 -6.18 -4.14
N GLU A 158 -19.45 -6.81 -4.13
CA GLU A 158 -19.70 -8.06 -3.39
C GLU A 158 -18.90 -9.28 -3.88
N ASN A 159 -18.18 -9.15 -5.01
CA ASN A 159 -17.33 -10.19 -5.59
C ASN A 159 -15.84 -9.84 -5.51
N ALA A 160 -15.48 -8.81 -4.77
CA ALA A 160 -14.11 -8.33 -4.68
C ALA A 160 -13.57 -8.32 -3.25
N VAL A 161 -12.27 -8.54 -3.13
CA VAL A 161 -11.51 -8.33 -1.89
C VAL A 161 -10.27 -7.49 -2.19
N MET A 162 -9.79 -6.76 -1.18
CA MET A 162 -8.53 -6.03 -1.26
C MET A 162 -7.60 -6.45 -0.13
N LEU A 163 -6.35 -6.77 -0.50
CA LEU A 163 -5.26 -6.97 0.43
C LEU A 163 -4.56 -5.62 0.68
N GLY A 164 -4.38 -5.29 1.94
CA GLY A 164 -3.67 -4.09 2.37
C GLY A 164 -3.02 -4.27 3.73
N ASP A 165 -2.17 -3.35 4.13
CA ASP A 165 -1.42 -3.42 5.38
C ASP A 165 -1.76 -2.28 6.35
N THR A 166 -2.59 -1.31 5.93
CA THR A 166 -2.93 -0.12 6.70
C THR A 166 -4.43 -0.01 6.99
N LEU A 167 -4.77 0.82 7.99
CA LEU A 167 -6.18 1.21 8.23
C LEU A 167 -6.80 1.90 7.02
N PHE A 168 -6.02 2.64 6.24
CA PHE A 168 -6.51 3.33 5.05
C PHE A 168 -6.99 2.34 3.98
N ASP A 169 -6.35 1.17 3.86
CA ASP A 169 -6.77 0.10 2.96
C ASP A 169 -8.08 -0.54 3.41
N ILE A 170 -8.18 -0.84 4.71
CA ILE A 170 -9.38 -1.44 5.30
C ILE A 170 -10.57 -0.50 5.14
N GLN A 171 -10.42 0.76 5.55
CA GLN A 171 -11.49 1.76 5.43
C GLN A 171 -11.88 2.00 3.97
N CYS A 172 -10.91 2.08 3.05
CA CYS A 172 -11.19 2.24 1.63
C CYS A 172 -11.97 1.05 1.07
N SER A 173 -11.62 -0.17 1.48
CA SER A 173 -12.33 -1.40 1.10
C SER A 173 -13.78 -1.40 1.61
N HIS A 174 -13.98 -1.14 2.89
CA HIS A 174 -15.31 -1.08 3.50
C HIS A 174 -16.17 0.05 2.91
N ASN A 175 -15.59 1.23 2.69
CA ASN A 175 -16.28 2.36 2.06
C ASN A 175 -16.69 2.04 0.61
N ALA A 176 -15.95 1.19 -0.08
CA ALA A 176 -16.28 0.70 -1.42
C ALA A 176 -17.22 -0.52 -1.42
N GLY A 177 -17.52 -1.09 -0.25
CA GLY A 177 -18.39 -2.26 -0.11
C GLY A 177 -17.74 -3.58 -0.53
N ILE A 178 -16.42 -3.69 -0.50
CA ILE A 178 -15.64 -4.90 -0.79
C ILE A 178 -15.06 -5.50 0.49
N GLY A 179 -14.67 -6.78 0.44
CA GLY A 179 -13.99 -7.42 1.56
C GLY A 179 -12.59 -6.85 1.79
N ALA A 180 -12.25 -6.62 3.07
CA ALA A 180 -10.95 -6.11 3.51
C ALA A 180 -10.10 -7.23 4.10
N VAL A 181 -8.94 -7.50 3.52
CA VAL A 181 -7.97 -8.49 3.98
C VAL A 181 -6.71 -7.79 4.44
N LEU A 182 -6.44 -7.86 5.75
CA LEU A 182 -5.22 -7.30 6.32
C LEU A 182 -4.08 -8.31 6.24
N VAL A 183 -2.91 -7.85 5.80
CA VAL A 183 -1.69 -8.64 5.83
C VAL A 183 -0.89 -8.32 7.11
N SER A 184 -0.41 -9.35 7.82
CA SER A 184 0.23 -9.19 9.13
C SER A 184 1.77 -9.03 9.08
N TRP A 185 2.37 -9.15 7.90
CA TRP A 185 3.84 -9.04 7.75
C TRP A 185 4.38 -7.62 7.61
N SER A 186 3.51 -6.62 7.50
CA SER A 186 3.91 -5.22 7.43
C SER A 186 4.22 -4.62 8.80
N LEU A 187 5.04 -3.57 8.79
CA LEU A 187 5.35 -2.78 9.98
C LEU A 187 4.30 -1.69 10.29
N ALA A 188 3.38 -1.40 9.37
CA ALA A 188 2.43 -0.29 9.49
C ALA A 188 1.50 -0.39 10.72
N LEU A 189 1.19 -1.62 11.17
CA LEU A 189 0.39 -1.87 12.37
C LEU A 189 1.19 -2.48 13.51
N ALA A 190 2.53 -2.42 13.45
CA ALA A 190 3.38 -2.95 14.51
C ALA A 190 3.03 -2.35 15.88
N GLY A 191 2.71 -3.21 16.84
CA GLY A 191 2.33 -2.81 18.20
C GLY A 191 0.86 -2.44 18.40
N LYS A 192 0.01 -2.55 17.37
CA LYS A 192 -1.44 -2.47 17.49
C LYS A 192 -2.03 -3.88 17.52
N THR A 193 -3.05 -4.09 18.35
CA THR A 193 -3.86 -5.30 18.29
C THR A 193 -5.06 -5.06 17.37
N TYR A 194 -5.53 -6.09 16.71
CA TYR A 194 -6.70 -5.99 15.83
C TYR A 194 -7.98 -5.64 16.59
N GLU A 195 -8.02 -5.95 17.89
CA GLU A 195 -9.12 -5.56 18.80
C GLU A 195 -9.17 -4.04 19.02
N ASP A 196 -8.01 -3.35 18.87
CA ASP A 196 -7.92 -1.90 18.97
C ASP A 196 -8.50 -1.17 17.75
N LEU A 197 -8.80 -1.88 16.65
CA LEU A 197 -9.27 -1.29 15.40
C LEU A 197 -10.79 -1.03 15.39
N GLY A 198 -11.54 -1.66 16.30
CA GLY A 198 -12.98 -1.40 16.45
C GLY A 198 -13.78 -1.61 15.16
N GLU A 199 -14.49 -0.57 14.70
CA GLU A 199 -15.29 -0.61 13.46
C GLU A 199 -14.42 -0.69 12.19
N ASP A 200 -13.12 -0.39 12.29
CA ASP A 200 -12.15 -0.51 11.21
C ASP A 200 -11.46 -1.89 11.20
N ALA A 201 -12.00 -2.89 11.91
CA ALA A 201 -11.45 -4.24 11.88
C ALA A 201 -11.58 -4.85 10.47
N PRO A 202 -10.52 -5.51 9.95
CA PRO A 202 -10.60 -6.19 8.66
C PRO A 202 -11.55 -7.39 8.73
N ASP A 203 -12.12 -7.79 7.59
CA ASP A 203 -12.95 -9.00 7.51
C ASP A 203 -12.11 -10.26 7.71
N HIS A 204 -10.85 -10.22 7.22
CA HIS A 204 -9.90 -11.31 7.35
C HIS A 204 -8.49 -10.78 7.60
N ILE A 205 -7.69 -11.62 8.27
CA ILE A 205 -6.26 -11.37 8.49
C ILE A 205 -5.52 -12.59 7.97
N ILE A 206 -4.44 -12.36 7.21
CA ILE A 206 -3.57 -13.41 6.73
C ILE A 206 -2.13 -13.19 7.21
N GLU A 207 -1.49 -14.26 7.65
CA GLU A 207 -0.09 -14.27 8.07
C GLU A 207 0.83 -14.72 6.93
N LYS A 208 0.26 -15.41 5.93
CA LYS A 208 0.97 -15.90 4.75
C LYS A 208 0.15 -15.68 3.49
N PRO A 209 0.78 -15.36 2.36
CA PRO A 209 0.07 -15.09 1.11
C PRO A 209 -0.89 -16.19 0.66
N GLU A 210 -0.51 -17.46 0.82
CA GLU A 210 -1.33 -18.62 0.40
C GLU A 210 -2.66 -18.75 1.16
N GLU A 211 -2.77 -18.18 2.36
CA GLU A 211 -4.00 -18.21 3.17
C GLU A 211 -5.16 -17.43 2.50
N LEU A 212 -4.85 -16.53 1.55
CA LEU A 212 -5.88 -15.86 0.76
C LEU A 212 -6.85 -16.87 0.12
N PHE A 213 -6.34 -17.99 -0.39
CA PHE A 213 -7.18 -18.98 -1.07
C PHE A 213 -8.06 -19.82 -0.14
N GLU A 214 -7.95 -19.65 1.16
CA GLU A 214 -8.83 -20.27 2.16
C GLU A 214 -10.08 -19.41 2.42
N ILE A 215 -10.03 -18.13 2.01
CA ILE A 215 -11.10 -17.15 2.28
C ILE A 215 -11.85 -16.66 1.03
N ILE A 216 -11.34 -16.94 -0.21
CA ILE A 216 -11.98 -16.50 -1.49
C ILE A 216 -12.44 -17.65 -2.36
#